data_7ca8718fd65c0c7c65c9721ddad3c854
#
_entry.id   7ca8718fd65c0c7c65c9721ddad3c854
#
_cell.length_a   1.000
_cell.length_b   1.000
_cell.length_c   1.000
_cell.angle_alpha   90.00
_cell.angle_beta   90.00
_cell.angle_gamma   90.00
#
_symmetry.space_group_name_H-M   'P 1'
#
loop_
_entity.id
_entity.type
_entity.pdbx_description
1 polymer ?
#
loop_
_entity_poly.entity_id
_entity_poly.type
_entity_poly.pdbx_seq_one_letter_code
_entity_poly.pdbx_strand_id
1 'polypeptide(L)'
;LARRNPTPTSPLAGREPKTSSLTERFKCALYASPLSALLSCSMWRLIRYVTYAVVGIIVGGLIFQVVVLPSFSELATQNPATTSLVEARHREARRKGSEPRRFQVWVPLERISPHLQRAVIAGEDSNFATHNGFDYEAIQRAWEHAQKEADKEAKQTGENDSWLPNLPDFKRGASTISQQLVKNLYLSSERSFMRKGQEAIITYFMERNLPKKRILEVYLNVIEWGDGIYGAEAASQYYFHKPAANLNAREAAFLSAMIPNPRTVFNPHVNPKRVARRQRIIMRGMPSVKMPA
;
A
#
# COMPACT_ATOMS: atom_id res chain seq x y z
N LEU A 1 -1.56 80.95 -37.11
CA LEU A 1 -0.89 82.06 -36.42
C LEU A 1 0.15 81.49 -35.47
N ALA A 2 1.40 81.40 -35.90
CA ALA A 2 2.52 82.34 -35.77
C ALA A 2 3.02 82.36 -34.31
N ARG A 3 4.17 82.06 -34.01
CA ARG A 3 5.57 82.45 -34.20
C ARG A 3 6.39 81.94 -33.02
N ARG A 4 7.47 81.31 -33.23
CA ARG A 4 8.92 81.64 -33.28
C ARG A 4 9.68 81.29 -32.02
N ASN A 5 10.70 80.46 -32.25
CA ASN A 5 11.96 80.31 -31.47
C ASN A 5 12.64 81.64 -31.12
N PRO A 6 13.53 81.69 -30.17
CA PRO A 6 14.89 81.13 -30.41
C PRO A 6 15.61 80.50 -29.17
N THR A 7 16.60 79.67 -29.50
CA THR A 7 17.76 79.32 -28.69
C THR A 7 18.60 80.52 -28.29
N PRO A 8 19.49 80.49 -27.24
CA PRO A 8 20.83 79.83 -27.40
C PRO A 8 21.57 79.28 -26.18
N THR A 9 22.62 78.54 -26.52
CA THR A 9 23.98 78.41 -25.92
C THR A 9 24.20 77.58 -24.70
N SER A 10 25.07 76.56 -24.95
CA SER A 10 25.94 75.84 -24.04
C SER A 10 26.88 76.70 -23.19
N PRO A 11 27.46 76.15 -22.06
CA PRO A 11 28.81 75.61 -22.27
C PRO A 11 29.10 74.27 -21.47
N LEU A 12 30.07 73.60 -22.00
CA LEU A 12 30.88 72.51 -21.54
C LEU A 12 31.26 72.55 -20.05
N ALA A 13 31.08 71.41 -19.34
CA ALA A 13 31.95 71.03 -18.22
C ALA A 13 31.91 69.52 -17.93
N GLY A 14 33.06 68.91 -18.07
CA GLY A 14 33.60 67.93 -17.14
C GLY A 14 32.97 66.51 -17.18
N ARG A 15 33.40 65.63 -18.09
CA ARG A 15 33.38 64.17 -17.90
C ARG A 15 34.46 63.78 -16.92
N GLU A 16 34.12 63.46 -15.68
CA GLU A 16 35.01 62.67 -14.84
C GLU A 16 34.82 61.16 -15.16
N PRO A 17 35.90 60.37 -15.21
CA PRO A 17 35.79 58.95 -15.51
C PRO A 17 35.32 58.18 -14.26
N LYS A 18 34.24 57.39 -14.42
CA LYS A 18 33.81 56.41 -13.44
C LYS A 18 34.85 55.29 -13.29
N THR A 19 35.83 55.47 -12.43
CA THR A 19 36.77 54.44 -11.97
C THR A 19 36.25 53.84 -10.66
N SER A 20 35.06 53.21 -10.67
CA SER A 20 34.55 52.58 -9.45
C SER A 20 34.14 51.10 -9.58
N SER A 21 34.43 50.46 -10.75
CA SER A 21 34.01 49.07 -10.91
C SER A 21 35.06 47.99 -10.76
N LEU A 22 36.35 48.34 -10.72
CA LEU A 22 37.42 47.37 -10.55
C LEU A 22 37.86 47.17 -9.09
N THR A 23 37.79 48.19 -8.24
CA THR A 23 38.12 48.13 -6.82
C THR A 23 37.06 47.40 -5.96
N GLU A 24 35.79 47.45 -6.36
CA GLU A 24 34.74 46.68 -5.65
C GLU A 24 34.77 45.22 -6.00
N ARG A 25 35.09 44.85 -7.23
CA ARG A 25 35.26 43.45 -7.63
C ARG A 25 36.49 42.79 -6.99
N PHE A 26 37.54 43.54 -6.73
CA PHE A 26 38.73 43.04 -6.00
C PHE A 26 38.50 42.92 -4.47
N LYS A 27 37.62 43.73 -3.89
CA LYS A 27 37.33 43.61 -2.47
C LYS A 27 36.44 42.40 -2.11
N CYS A 28 35.53 41.96 -3.00
CA CYS A 28 34.78 40.72 -2.79
C CYS A 28 35.61 39.45 -2.98
N ALA A 29 36.71 39.49 -3.78
CA ALA A 29 37.56 38.33 -3.97
C ALA A 29 38.57 38.11 -2.83
N LEU A 30 38.83 39.12 -1.97
CA LEU A 30 39.80 39.04 -0.87
C LEU A 30 39.25 38.66 0.50
N TYR A 31 37.92 38.50 0.62
CA TYR A 31 37.26 38.07 1.88
C TYR A 31 36.75 36.64 1.90
N ALA A 32 36.96 35.85 0.86
CA ALA A 32 36.81 34.40 0.93
C ALA A 32 38.06 33.84 1.61
N SER A 33 38.03 33.78 2.94
CA SER A 33 39.17 33.19 3.70
C SER A 33 39.37 31.73 3.22
N PRO A 34 40.62 31.26 3.05
CA PRO A 34 40.88 29.88 2.64
C PRO A 34 40.26 28.87 3.60
N LEU A 35 39.93 29.28 4.83
CA LEU A 35 39.19 28.49 5.81
C LEU A 35 37.76 28.19 5.38
N SER A 36 37.02 29.12 4.78
CA SER A 36 35.65 28.91 4.33
C SER A 36 35.57 27.96 3.13
N ALA A 37 36.57 27.99 2.26
CA ALA A 37 36.67 27.05 1.14
C ALA A 37 37.09 25.63 1.61
N LEU A 38 37.94 25.52 2.61
CA LEU A 38 38.32 24.24 3.24
C LEU A 38 37.16 23.63 4.04
N LEU A 39 36.41 24.44 4.77
CA LEU A 39 35.21 23.99 5.50
C LEU A 39 34.12 23.52 4.53
N SER A 40 33.92 24.22 3.41
CA SER A 40 32.97 23.78 2.39
C SER A 40 33.37 22.46 1.72
N CYS A 41 34.66 22.29 1.41
CA CYS A 41 35.19 21.06 0.81
C CYS A 41 35.11 19.86 1.77
N SER A 42 35.42 20.06 3.07
CA SER A 42 35.31 19.00 4.07
C SER A 42 33.83 18.65 4.36
N MET A 43 32.95 19.63 4.37
CA MET A 43 31.49 19.43 4.51
C MET A 43 30.91 18.65 3.33
N TRP A 44 31.30 18.96 2.10
CA TRP A 44 30.90 18.18 0.91
C TRP A 44 31.43 16.74 0.94
N ARG A 45 32.63 16.50 1.43
CA ARG A 45 33.15 15.14 1.65
C ARG A 45 32.33 14.41 2.70
N LEU A 46 32.05 15.04 3.83
CA LEU A 46 31.20 14.46 4.89
C LEU A 46 29.82 14.12 4.38
N ILE A 47 29.14 15.04 3.70
CA ILE A 47 27.82 14.80 3.08
C ILE A 47 27.89 13.59 2.14
N ARG A 48 28.90 13.50 1.28
CA ARG A 48 29.07 12.37 0.36
C ARG A 48 29.25 11.03 1.10
N TYR A 49 30.07 10.99 2.14
CA TYR A 49 30.24 9.77 2.94
C TYR A 49 28.99 9.38 3.69
N VAL A 50 28.27 10.35 4.26
CA VAL A 50 26.95 10.11 4.90
C VAL A 50 25.95 9.57 3.87
N THR A 51 25.92 10.16 2.67
CA THR A 51 25.05 9.66 1.60
C THR A 51 25.40 8.22 1.20
N TYR A 52 26.69 7.90 1.04
CA TYR A 52 27.11 6.52 0.74
C TYR A 52 26.78 5.54 1.87
N ALA A 53 26.96 5.96 3.12
CA ALA A 53 26.57 5.14 4.27
C ALA A 53 25.07 4.88 4.31
N VAL A 54 24.24 5.91 4.10
CA VAL A 54 22.80 5.79 4.03
C VAL A 54 22.36 4.88 2.87
N VAL A 55 22.92 5.08 1.68
CA VAL A 55 22.66 4.22 0.51
C VAL A 55 23.09 2.78 0.81
N GLY A 56 24.26 2.58 1.42
CA GLY A 56 24.75 1.26 1.81
C GLY A 56 23.83 0.56 2.81
N ILE A 57 23.31 1.29 3.81
CA ILE A 57 22.33 0.76 4.78
C ILE A 57 21.01 0.38 4.07
N ILE A 58 20.53 1.22 3.16
CA ILE A 58 19.31 0.95 2.39
C ILE A 58 19.49 -0.29 1.52
N VAL A 59 20.58 -0.36 0.76
CA VAL A 59 20.89 -1.50 -0.11
C VAL A 59 21.11 -2.77 0.70
N GLY A 60 21.86 -2.69 1.80
CA GLY A 60 22.06 -3.82 2.72
C GLY A 60 20.73 -4.30 3.33
N GLY A 61 19.85 -3.38 3.73
CA GLY A 61 18.51 -3.69 4.20
C GLY A 61 17.64 -4.39 3.14
N LEU A 62 17.70 -3.93 1.89
CA LEU A 62 17.00 -4.57 0.78
C LEU A 62 17.55 -5.98 0.48
N ILE A 63 18.86 -6.15 0.46
CA ILE A 63 19.51 -7.47 0.29
C ILE A 63 19.10 -8.40 1.44
N PHE A 64 19.16 -7.93 2.68
CA PHE A 64 18.71 -8.69 3.84
C PHE A 64 17.27 -9.15 3.71
N GLN A 65 16.35 -8.28 3.25
CA GLN A 65 14.95 -8.62 2.99
C GLN A 65 14.79 -9.74 1.97
N VAL A 66 15.63 -9.75 0.92
CA VAL A 66 15.62 -10.81 -0.11
C VAL A 66 16.19 -12.13 0.43
N VAL A 67 17.24 -12.07 1.26
CA VAL A 67 17.87 -13.27 1.87
C VAL A 67 16.94 -13.95 2.88
N VAL A 68 16.13 -13.18 3.59
CA VAL A 68 15.17 -13.69 4.59
C VAL A 68 13.80 -14.02 3.98
N LEU A 69 13.67 -14.06 2.64
CA LEU A 69 12.41 -14.43 1.99
C LEU A 69 11.97 -15.85 2.41
N PRO A 70 10.66 -16.04 2.63
CA PRO A 70 10.12 -17.37 2.92
C PRO A 70 10.30 -18.31 1.71
N SER A 71 10.42 -19.61 1.97
CA SER A 71 10.49 -20.64 0.93
C SER A 71 9.16 -20.80 0.22
N PHE A 72 9.03 -20.24 -0.99
CA PHE A 72 7.82 -20.41 -1.81
C PHE A 72 7.73 -21.80 -2.44
N SER A 73 8.85 -22.52 -2.59
CA SER A 73 8.85 -23.89 -3.07
C SER A 73 8.10 -24.84 -2.14
N GLU A 74 8.24 -24.65 -0.83
CA GLU A 74 7.46 -25.39 0.16
C GLU A 74 5.98 -25.03 0.07
N LEU A 75 5.64 -23.72 -0.04
CA LEU A 75 4.25 -23.28 -0.16
C LEU A 75 3.57 -23.78 -1.44
N ALA A 76 4.35 -24.09 -2.48
CA ALA A 76 3.82 -24.65 -3.72
C ALA A 76 3.20 -26.04 -3.51
N THR A 77 3.76 -26.84 -2.60
CA THR A 77 3.40 -28.25 -2.40
C THR A 77 2.85 -28.58 -1.03
N GLN A 78 3.21 -27.77 -0.02
CA GLN A 78 2.82 -28.00 1.38
C GLN A 78 1.90 -26.90 1.89
N ASN A 79 1.01 -27.28 2.79
CA ASN A 79 0.13 -26.32 3.44
C ASN A 79 0.81 -25.75 4.68
N PRO A 80 0.73 -24.44 4.93
CA PRO A 80 1.34 -23.82 6.11
C PRO A 80 0.68 -24.35 7.39
N ALA A 81 1.49 -24.79 8.34
CA ALA A 81 1.01 -25.30 9.63
C ALA A 81 0.36 -24.20 10.49
N THR A 82 0.88 -22.98 10.39
CA THR A 82 0.33 -21.78 11.04
C THR A 82 0.54 -20.55 10.18
N THR A 83 -0.01 -19.40 10.58
CA THR A 83 0.16 -18.13 9.89
C THR A 83 0.43 -17.01 10.90
N SER A 84 1.10 -15.94 10.48
CA SER A 84 1.30 -14.76 11.34
C SER A 84 -0.02 -14.19 11.86
N LEU A 85 -1.10 -14.29 11.07
CA LEU A 85 -2.43 -13.88 11.51
C LEU A 85 -2.92 -14.73 12.69
N VAL A 86 -2.87 -16.06 12.59
CA VAL A 86 -3.28 -16.98 13.67
C VAL A 86 -2.44 -16.73 14.93
N GLU A 87 -1.12 -16.63 14.78
CA GLU A 87 -0.22 -16.34 15.91
C GLU A 87 -0.54 -14.99 16.58
N ALA A 88 -0.84 -13.95 15.79
CA ALA A 88 -1.24 -12.65 16.31
C ALA A 88 -2.55 -12.75 17.12
N ARG A 89 -3.54 -13.52 16.61
CA ARG A 89 -4.81 -13.76 17.31
C ARG A 89 -4.62 -14.56 18.59
N HIS A 90 -3.76 -15.56 18.58
CA HIS A 90 -3.43 -16.31 19.77
C HIS A 90 -2.75 -15.44 20.84
N ARG A 91 -1.80 -14.57 20.44
CA ARG A 91 -1.20 -13.60 21.36
C ARG A 91 -2.23 -12.60 21.90
N GLU A 92 -3.16 -12.14 21.07
CA GLU A 92 -4.25 -11.25 21.48
C GLU A 92 -5.15 -11.92 22.52
N ALA A 93 -5.57 -13.18 22.29
CA ALA A 93 -6.40 -13.96 23.21
C ALA A 93 -5.72 -14.12 24.56
N ARG A 94 -4.45 -14.58 24.59
CA ARG A 94 -3.66 -14.73 25.82
C ARG A 94 -3.52 -13.43 26.61
N ARG A 95 -3.29 -12.30 25.93
CA ARG A 95 -3.22 -10.98 26.58
C ARG A 95 -4.55 -10.57 27.24
N LYS A 96 -5.67 -11.05 26.71
CA LYS A 96 -7.01 -10.82 27.26
C LYS A 96 -7.44 -11.87 28.30
N GLY A 97 -6.55 -12.83 28.64
CA GLY A 97 -6.86 -13.91 29.56
C GLY A 97 -7.86 -14.94 29.00
N SER A 98 -8.01 -15.02 27.68
CA SER A 98 -8.90 -15.98 27.03
C SER A 98 -8.12 -17.08 26.30
N GLU A 99 -8.71 -18.25 26.17
CA GLU A 99 -8.12 -19.37 25.43
C GLU A 99 -8.10 -19.07 23.92
N PRO A 100 -6.95 -19.28 23.24
CA PRO A 100 -6.85 -19.17 21.79
C PRO A 100 -7.77 -20.16 21.09
N ARG A 101 -8.56 -19.67 20.15
CA ARG A 101 -9.44 -20.50 19.32
C ARG A 101 -8.87 -20.63 17.91
N ARG A 102 -8.92 -21.86 17.37
CA ARG A 102 -8.60 -22.13 15.96
C ARG A 102 -9.45 -23.27 15.46
N PHE A 103 -10.45 -22.93 14.64
CA PHE A 103 -11.20 -23.88 13.85
C PHE A 103 -10.82 -23.69 12.40
N GLN A 104 -10.10 -24.66 11.84
CA GLN A 104 -9.57 -24.64 10.48
C GLN A 104 -9.54 -26.04 9.92
N VAL A 105 -10.12 -26.21 8.73
CA VAL A 105 -10.07 -27.45 7.96
C VAL A 105 -9.57 -27.10 6.57
N TRP A 106 -8.43 -27.69 6.20
CA TRP A 106 -7.86 -27.47 4.87
C TRP A 106 -8.61 -28.31 3.84
N VAL A 107 -8.99 -27.69 2.73
CA VAL A 107 -9.56 -28.37 1.56
C VAL A 107 -8.88 -27.89 0.27
N PRO A 108 -8.61 -28.75 -0.70
CA PRO A 108 -8.06 -28.35 -1.99
C PRO A 108 -9.05 -27.43 -2.74
N LEU A 109 -8.53 -26.62 -3.67
CA LEU A 109 -9.31 -25.61 -4.39
C LEU A 109 -10.52 -26.19 -5.10
N GLU A 110 -10.40 -27.40 -5.64
CA GLU A 110 -11.46 -28.13 -6.36
C GLU A 110 -12.63 -28.50 -5.45
N ARG A 111 -12.39 -28.59 -4.13
CA ARG A 111 -13.41 -28.84 -3.10
C ARG A 111 -13.95 -27.56 -2.46
N ILE A 112 -13.62 -26.40 -3.01
CA ILE A 112 -14.22 -25.12 -2.66
C ILE A 112 -15.15 -24.70 -3.79
N SER A 113 -16.40 -24.41 -3.47
CA SER A 113 -17.40 -24.00 -4.48
C SER A 113 -16.86 -22.92 -5.43
N PRO A 114 -17.03 -23.09 -6.75
CA PRO A 114 -16.69 -22.05 -7.74
C PRO A 114 -17.40 -20.72 -7.45
N HIS A 115 -18.57 -20.76 -6.79
CA HIS A 115 -19.24 -19.54 -6.37
C HIS A 115 -18.46 -18.79 -5.30
N LEU A 116 -17.83 -19.50 -4.32
CA LEU A 116 -17.03 -18.85 -3.30
C LEU A 116 -15.74 -18.28 -3.89
N GLN A 117 -15.08 -19.02 -4.76
CA GLN A 117 -13.89 -18.54 -5.47
C GLN A 117 -14.20 -17.24 -6.23
N ARG A 118 -15.28 -17.20 -7.03
CA ARG A 118 -15.73 -16.00 -7.75
C ARG A 118 -16.12 -14.85 -6.84
N ALA A 119 -16.86 -15.16 -5.76
CA ALA A 119 -17.30 -14.15 -4.81
C ALA A 119 -16.13 -13.45 -4.12
N VAL A 120 -15.11 -14.21 -3.75
CA VAL A 120 -13.90 -13.67 -3.10
C VAL A 120 -13.10 -12.82 -4.08
N ILE A 121 -12.89 -13.29 -5.31
CA ILE A 121 -12.22 -12.48 -6.35
C ILE A 121 -13.03 -11.21 -6.65
N ALA A 122 -14.35 -11.30 -6.80
CA ALA A 122 -15.21 -10.13 -7.04
C ALA A 122 -15.18 -9.12 -5.89
N GLY A 123 -15.06 -9.59 -4.65
CA GLY A 123 -15.10 -8.76 -3.46
C GLY A 123 -13.78 -8.13 -3.05
N GLU A 124 -12.68 -8.79 -3.34
CA GLU A 124 -11.35 -8.42 -2.86
C GLU A 124 -10.39 -7.97 -3.98
N ASP A 125 -10.51 -8.56 -5.18
CA ASP A 125 -9.52 -8.38 -6.23
C ASP A 125 -10.08 -8.81 -7.60
N SER A 126 -10.93 -7.99 -8.21
CA SER A 126 -11.66 -8.33 -9.44
C SER A 126 -10.74 -8.67 -10.63
N ASN A 127 -9.51 -8.19 -10.62
CA ASN A 127 -8.49 -8.39 -11.66
C ASN A 127 -7.46 -9.47 -11.30
N PHE A 128 -7.70 -10.26 -10.25
CA PHE A 128 -6.75 -11.25 -9.70
C PHE A 128 -6.12 -12.16 -10.76
N ALA A 129 -6.88 -12.59 -11.75
CA ALA A 129 -6.39 -13.48 -12.79
C ALA A 129 -5.49 -12.80 -13.83
N THR A 130 -5.42 -11.48 -13.87
CA THR A 130 -4.76 -10.72 -14.95
C THR A 130 -3.51 -9.95 -14.53
N HIS A 131 -3.36 -9.63 -13.24
CA HIS A 131 -2.19 -8.91 -12.74
C HIS A 131 -1.17 -9.87 -12.07
N ASN A 132 0.07 -9.41 -11.88
CA ASN A 132 1.16 -10.15 -11.23
C ASN A 132 1.43 -9.60 -9.82
N GLY A 133 0.43 -9.72 -8.93
CA GLY A 133 0.52 -9.32 -7.53
C GLY A 133 0.08 -7.89 -7.22
N PHE A 134 0.07 -6.99 -8.21
CA PHE A 134 -0.33 -5.59 -8.04
C PHE A 134 -1.33 -5.18 -9.11
N ASP A 135 -2.49 -4.70 -8.70
CA ASP A 135 -3.49 -4.10 -9.59
C ASP A 135 -3.21 -2.59 -9.70
N TYR A 136 -2.37 -2.22 -10.67
CA TYR A 136 -2.01 -0.81 -10.89
C TYR A 136 -3.21 0.06 -11.27
N GLU A 137 -4.19 -0.49 -11.98
CA GLU A 137 -5.41 0.25 -12.31
C GLU A 137 -6.26 0.52 -11.06
N ALA A 138 -6.37 -0.46 -10.15
CA ALA A 138 -7.07 -0.26 -8.89
C ALA A 138 -6.34 0.75 -8.00
N ILE A 139 -5.00 0.73 -7.98
CA ILE A 139 -4.17 1.71 -7.27
C ILE A 139 -4.42 3.11 -7.84
N GLN A 140 -4.41 3.27 -9.17
CA GLN A 140 -4.65 4.56 -9.82
C GLN A 140 -6.06 5.08 -9.50
N ARG A 141 -7.10 4.24 -9.63
CA ARG A 141 -8.48 4.62 -9.27
C ARG A 141 -8.61 5.03 -7.80
N ALA A 142 -7.94 4.32 -6.89
CA ALA A 142 -7.94 4.67 -5.47
C ALA A 142 -7.24 6.00 -5.20
N TRP A 143 -6.14 6.28 -5.91
CA TRP A 143 -5.42 7.56 -5.86
C TRP A 143 -6.30 8.72 -6.32
N GLU A 144 -6.91 8.62 -7.51
CA GLU A 144 -7.78 9.65 -8.08
C GLU A 144 -8.99 9.94 -7.16
N HIS A 145 -9.56 8.89 -6.55
CA HIS A 145 -10.65 9.06 -5.60
C HIS A 145 -10.21 9.79 -4.33
N ALA A 146 -9.07 9.42 -3.78
CA ALA A 146 -8.53 10.02 -2.58
C ALA A 146 -8.11 11.49 -2.82
N GLN A 147 -7.56 11.82 -4.00
CA GLN A 147 -7.32 13.22 -4.38
C GLN A 147 -8.61 14.03 -4.44
N LYS A 148 -9.66 13.50 -5.10
CA LYS A 148 -10.97 14.18 -5.17
C LYS A 148 -11.61 14.40 -3.79
N GLU A 149 -11.40 13.49 -2.85
CA GLU A 149 -11.88 13.67 -1.47
C GLU A 149 -11.05 14.73 -0.72
N ALA A 150 -9.72 14.70 -0.84
CA ALA A 150 -8.84 15.71 -0.24
C ALA A 150 -9.15 17.12 -0.79
N ASP A 151 -9.37 17.27 -2.10
CA ASP A 151 -9.76 18.53 -2.73
C ASP A 151 -11.12 19.05 -2.21
N LYS A 152 -12.07 18.16 -1.92
CA LYS A 152 -13.37 18.53 -1.35
C LYS A 152 -13.23 18.98 0.09
N GLU A 153 -12.43 18.29 0.90
CA GLU A 153 -12.15 18.66 2.28
C GLU A 153 -11.42 20.00 2.37
N ALA A 154 -10.40 20.22 1.53
CA ALA A 154 -9.67 21.49 1.45
C ALA A 154 -10.59 22.68 1.07
N LYS A 155 -11.54 22.46 0.16
CA LYS A 155 -12.55 23.48 -0.20
C LYS A 155 -13.55 23.77 0.90
N GLN A 156 -13.82 22.82 1.79
CA GLN A 156 -14.75 23.00 2.91
C GLN A 156 -14.08 23.63 4.13
N THR A 157 -12.77 23.37 4.36
CA THR A 157 -12.01 23.88 5.51
C THR A 157 -11.32 25.19 5.27
N GLY A 158 -11.20 25.65 4.01
CA GLY A 158 -10.51 26.90 3.65
C GLY A 158 -8.98 26.81 3.79
N GLU A 159 -8.43 25.66 4.13
CA GLU A 159 -6.99 25.42 4.30
C GLU A 159 -6.32 25.09 2.95
N ASN A 160 -6.04 26.13 2.16
CA ASN A 160 -5.33 25.98 0.88
C ASN A 160 -3.82 26.28 0.96
N ASP A 161 -3.24 26.38 2.16
CA ASP A 161 -1.86 26.88 2.35
C ASP A 161 -0.80 25.81 2.68
N SER A 162 -1.07 24.53 2.46
CA SER A 162 -0.01 23.53 2.61
C SER A 162 0.68 23.31 1.25
N TRP A 163 1.94 23.72 1.14
CA TRP A 163 2.83 23.47 -0.01
C TRP A 163 3.16 21.98 -0.21
N LEU A 164 2.87 21.15 0.79
CA LEU A 164 2.94 19.69 0.69
C LEU A 164 1.61 19.18 0.12
N PRO A 165 1.65 18.40 -0.97
CA PRO A 165 0.46 17.73 -1.44
C PRO A 165 -0.08 16.87 -0.29
N ASN A 166 -1.37 17.03 0.05
CA ASN A 166 -2.05 16.16 0.98
C ASN A 166 -1.93 14.74 0.46
N LEU A 167 -1.04 13.94 1.09
CA LEU A 167 -0.88 12.54 0.73
C LEU A 167 -2.23 11.85 0.99
N PRO A 168 -2.87 11.31 -0.05
CA PRO A 168 -4.17 10.71 0.11
C PRO A 168 -4.10 9.55 1.08
N ASP A 169 -4.99 9.55 2.07
CA ASP A 169 -5.12 8.43 3.00
C ASP A 169 -5.75 7.24 2.26
N PHE A 170 -4.91 6.27 1.89
CA PHE A 170 -5.31 5.03 1.23
C PHE A 170 -6.16 4.15 2.16
N LYS A 171 -7.32 4.66 2.55
CA LYS A 171 -8.19 3.98 3.54
C LYS A 171 -8.83 2.70 3.02
N ARG A 172 -8.93 2.46 1.69
CA ARG A 172 -9.66 1.28 1.17
C ARG A 172 -9.28 0.88 -0.27
N GLY A 173 -9.16 -0.44 -0.51
CA GLY A 173 -9.50 -1.06 -1.79
C GLY A 173 -8.37 -1.32 -2.79
N ALA A 174 -7.11 -1.03 -2.46
CA ALA A 174 -6.01 -1.22 -3.42
C ALA A 174 -5.10 -2.44 -3.11
N SER A 175 -5.41 -3.24 -2.08
CA SER A 175 -4.61 -4.43 -1.76
C SER A 175 -5.19 -5.66 -2.45
N THR A 176 -4.37 -6.37 -3.21
CA THR A 176 -4.72 -7.59 -3.92
C THR A 176 -4.83 -8.80 -3.00
N ILE A 177 -5.44 -9.90 -3.48
CA ILE A 177 -5.48 -11.19 -2.78
C ILE A 177 -4.06 -11.65 -2.42
N SER A 178 -3.10 -11.50 -3.33
CA SER A 178 -1.70 -11.89 -3.11
C SER A 178 -1.04 -11.07 -2.00
N GLN A 179 -1.25 -9.76 -1.96
CA GLN A 179 -0.76 -8.90 -0.88
C GLN A 179 -1.40 -9.24 0.47
N GLN A 180 -2.71 -9.51 0.48
CA GLN A 180 -3.42 -9.95 1.68
C GLN A 180 -2.91 -11.31 2.17
N LEU A 181 -2.64 -12.25 1.25
CA LEU A 181 -2.07 -13.55 1.59
C LEU A 181 -0.69 -13.41 2.24
N VAL A 182 0.21 -12.66 1.62
CA VAL A 182 1.55 -12.38 2.18
C VAL A 182 1.45 -11.79 3.58
N LYS A 183 0.61 -10.79 3.76
CA LYS A 183 0.37 -10.17 5.07
C LYS A 183 -0.07 -11.21 6.10
N ASN A 184 -1.02 -12.07 5.75
CA ASN A 184 -1.57 -13.06 6.68
C ASN A 184 -0.59 -14.19 7.00
N LEU A 185 0.25 -14.60 6.04
CA LEU A 185 1.22 -15.67 6.23
C LEU A 185 2.45 -15.24 7.03
N TYR A 186 3.02 -14.07 6.70
CA TYR A 186 4.41 -13.75 7.07
C TYR A 186 4.58 -12.47 7.88
N LEU A 187 3.61 -11.53 7.85
CA LEU A 187 3.84 -10.20 8.38
C LEU A 187 3.09 -9.94 9.69
N SER A 188 3.68 -9.10 10.54
CA SER A 188 3.04 -8.63 11.76
C SER A 188 1.82 -7.75 11.47
N SER A 189 0.93 -7.63 12.47
CA SER A 189 -0.26 -6.76 12.38
C SER A 189 0.07 -5.27 12.51
N GLU A 190 1.31 -4.90 12.81
CA GLU A 190 1.73 -3.52 12.97
C GLU A 190 1.72 -2.78 11.64
N ARG A 191 1.25 -1.53 11.66
CA ARG A 191 1.23 -0.67 10.48
C ARG A 191 2.50 0.15 10.41
N SER A 192 3.38 -0.15 9.46
CA SER A 192 4.56 0.66 9.16
C SER A 192 4.84 0.68 7.67
N PHE A 193 5.50 1.73 7.20
CA PHE A 193 5.93 1.81 5.79
C PHE A 193 6.93 0.70 5.44
N MET A 194 7.83 0.34 6.37
CA MET A 194 8.78 -0.76 6.19
C MET A 194 8.07 -2.09 5.96
N ARG A 195 7.04 -2.40 6.77
CA ARG A 195 6.22 -3.59 6.59
C ARG A 195 5.49 -3.59 5.23
N LYS A 196 5.02 -2.41 4.76
CA LYS A 196 4.37 -2.32 3.43
C LYS A 196 5.38 -2.56 2.30
N GLY A 197 6.61 -2.10 2.44
CA GLY A 197 7.70 -2.43 1.52
C GLY A 197 8.02 -3.94 1.50
N GLN A 198 8.10 -4.58 2.68
CA GLN A 198 8.28 -6.03 2.79
C GLN A 198 7.14 -6.80 2.13
N GLU A 199 5.89 -6.39 2.39
CA GLU A 199 4.70 -6.97 1.75
C GLU A 199 4.82 -6.95 0.23
N ALA A 200 5.25 -5.81 -0.35
CA ALA A 200 5.41 -5.68 -1.79
C ALA A 200 6.50 -6.61 -2.34
N ILE A 201 7.68 -6.66 -1.70
CA ILE A 201 8.80 -7.53 -2.12
C ILE A 201 8.36 -9.00 -2.08
N ILE A 202 7.79 -9.45 -0.95
CA ILE A 202 7.37 -10.84 -0.76
C ILE A 202 6.25 -11.19 -1.77
N THR A 203 5.30 -10.27 -2.02
CA THR A 203 4.23 -10.47 -3.02
C THR A 203 4.79 -10.68 -4.41
N TYR A 204 5.75 -9.86 -4.83
CA TYR A 204 6.40 -9.99 -6.13
C TYR A 204 7.03 -11.38 -6.32
N PHE A 205 7.79 -11.84 -5.32
CA PHE A 205 8.44 -13.17 -5.40
C PHE A 205 7.41 -14.32 -5.30
N MET A 206 6.39 -14.19 -4.47
CA MET A 206 5.31 -15.19 -4.36
C MET A 206 4.61 -15.40 -5.71
N GLU A 207 4.24 -14.33 -6.39
CA GLU A 207 3.56 -14.39 -7.70
C GLU A 207 4.42 -14.99 -8.82
N ARG A 208 5.74 -14.89 -8.71
CA ARG A 208 6.67 -15.50 -9.68
C ARG A 208 6.90 -17.00 -9.42
N ASN A 209 6.66 -17.46 -8.22
CA ASN A 209 6.96 -18.82 -7.79
C ASN A 209 5.72 -19.70 -7.63
N LEU A 210 4.53 -19.11 -7.50
CA LEU A 210 3.28 -19.84 -7.29
C LEU A 210 2.27 -19.55 -8.38
N PRO A 211 1.58 -20.58 -8.89
CA PRO A 211 0.46 -20.38 -9.81
C PRO A 211 -0.71 -19.69 -9.07
N LYS A 212 -1.47 -18.88 -9.78
CA LYS A 212 -2.64 -18.16 -9.26
C LYS A 212 -3.64 -19.06 -8.53
N LYS A 213 -3.87 -20.26 -9.04
CA LYS A 213 -4.74 -21.26 -8.39
C LYS A 213 -4.23 -21.60 -6.98
N ARG A 214 -2.93 -21.81 -6.83
CA ARG A 214 -2.35 -22.13 -5.54
C ARG A 214 -2.40 -20.94 -4.57
N ILE A 215 -2.16 -19.72 -5.06
CA ILE A 215 -2.32 -18.50 -4.26
C ILE A 215 -3.76 -18.39 -3.74
N LEU A 216 -4.75 -18.59 -4.60
CA LEU A 216 -6.17 -18.56 -4.23
C LEU A 216 -6.54 -19.68 -3.25
N GLU A 217 -6.03 -20.90 -3.48
CA GLU A 217 -6.25 -22.03 -2.58
C GLU A 217 -5.74 -21.74 -1.17
N VAL A 218 -4.48 -21.32 -1.07
CA VAL A 218 -3.89 -20.99 0.22
C VAL A 218 -4.67 -19.83 0.88
N TYR A 219 -4.98 -18.79 0.13
CA TYR A 219 -5.75 -17.65 0.62
C TYR A 219 -7.08 -18.10 1.25
N LEU A 220 -7.88 -18.86 0.50
CA LEU A 220 -9.19 -19.33 0.93
C LEU A 220 -9.13 -20.25 2.16
N ASN A 221 -8.00 -20.89 2.41
CA ASN A 221 -7.81 -21.78 3.55
C ASN A 221 -7.23 -21.10 4.80
N VAL A 222 -6.63 -19.88 4.66
CA VAL A 222 -5.96 -19.23 5.80
C VAL A 222 -6.63 -17.96 6.29
N ILE A 223 -7.49 -17.33 5.51
CA ILE A 223 -8.15 -16.08 5.93
C ILE A 223 -9.14 -16.32 7.07
N GLU A 224 -9.32 -15.27 7.89
CA GLU A 224 -10.23 -15.25 9.03
C GLU A 224 -11.66 -14.89 8.56
N TRP A 225 -12.67 -15.67 8.94
CA TRP A 225 -14.10 -15.39 8.71
C TRP A 225 -14.89 -15.15 10.00
N GLY A 226 -14.26 -15.15 11.14
CA GLY A 226 -14.86 -14.92 12.44
C GLY A 226 -13.84 -15.15 13.54
N ASP A 227 -14.22 -14.94 14.78
CA ASP A 227 -13.31 -15.15 15.91
C ASP A 227 -12.90 -16.62 16.01
N GLY A 228 -11.64 -16.92 15.69
CA GLY A 228 -11.09 -18.27 15.68
C GLY A 228 -11.55 -19.15 14.52
N ILE A 229 -12.22 -18.59 13.49
CA ILE A 229 -12.71 -19.33 12.32
C ILE A 229 -11.82 -19.00 11.12
N TYR A 230 -11.05 -19.97 10.64
CA TYR A 230 -10.10 -19.81 9.55
C TYR A 230 -10.40 -20.80 8.41
N GLY A 231 -10.36 -20.29 7.20
CA GLY A 231 -10.56 -21.07 5.99
C GLY A 231 -12.03 -21.29 5.59
N ALA A 232 -12.19 -21.56 4.30
CA ALA A 232 -13.50 -21.68 3.64
C ALA A 232 -14.37 -22.80 4.20
N GLU A 233 -13.76 -23.96 4.47
CA GLU A 233 -14.50 -25.12 4.99
C GLU A 233 -15.03 -24.84 6.41
N ALA A 234 -14.17 -24.33 7.29
CA ALA A 234 -14.56 -23.97 8.65
C ALA A 234 -15.67 -22.89 8.65
N ALA A 235 -15.54 -21.89 7.79
CA ALA A 235 -16.57 -20.85 7.64
C ALA A 235 -17.90 -21.42 7.12
N SER A 236 -17.85 -22.29 6.10
CA SER A 236 -19.05 -22.93 5.54
C SER A 236 -19.78 -23.79 6.60
N GLN A 237 -19.05 -24.57 7.36
CA GLN A 237 -19.60 -25.39 8.44
C GLN A 237 -20.22 -24.51 9.55
N TYR A 238 -19.51 -23.44 9.94
CA TYR A 238 -19.98 -22.59 11.02
C TYR A 238 -21.27 -21.81 10.67
N TYR A 239 -21.31 -21.21 9.46
CA TYR A 239 -22.44 -20.34 9.09
C TYR A 239 -23.58 -21.07 8.39
N PHE A 240 -23.32 -22.21 7.74
CA PHE A 240 -24.30 -22.90 6.89
C PHE A 240 -24.42 -24.38 7.13
N HIS A 241 -23.63 -24.97 8.04
CA HIS A 241 -23.67 -26.40 8.42
C HIS A 241 -23.50 -27.36 7.23
N LYS A 242 -22.67 -26.97 6.24
CA LYS A 242 -22.40 -27.77 5.04
C LYS A 242 -20.98 -27.57 4.51
N PRO A 243 -20.49 -28.52 3.67
CA PRO A 243 -19.19 -28.40 3.05
C PRO A 243 -19.04 -27.16 2.18
N ALA A 244 -17.83 -26.59 2.11
CA ALA A 244 -17.51 -25.44 1.27
C ALA A 244 -17.77 -25.69 -0.22
N ALA A 245 -17.70 -26.92 -0.67
CA ALA A 245 -18.03 -27.34 -2.04
C ALA A 245 -19.50 -27.06 -2.42
N ASN A 246 -20.40 -27.09 -1.44
CA ASN A 246 -21.85 -26.99 -1.63
C ASN A 246 -22.41 -25.58 -1.43
N LEU A 247 -21.55 -24.57 -1.27
CA LEU A 247 -21.99 -23.19 -1.15
C LEU A 247 -22.60 -22.70 -2.46
N ASN A 248 -23.80 -22.15 -2.39
CA ASN A 248 -24.43 -21.46 -3.51
C ASN A 248 -23.92 -20.01 -3.65
N ALA A 249 -24.29 -19.32 -4.71
CA ALA A 249 -23.80 -17.97 -5.01
C ALA A 249 -24.13 -16.95 -3.90
N ARG A 250 -25.30 -17.06 -3.27
CA ARG A 250 -25.74 -16.13 -2.22
C ARG A 250 -24.95 -16.32 -0.94
N GLU A 251 -24.71 -17.56 -0.53
CA GLU A 251 -23.92 -17.92 0.64
C GLU A 251 -22.45 -17.58 0.44
N ALA A 252 -21.93 -17.86 -0.73
CA ALA A 252 -20.58 -17.49 -1.15
C ALA A 252 -20.34 -15.97 -1.07
N ALA A 253 -21.25 -15.18 -1.60
CA ALA A 253 -21.19 -13.73 -1.52
C ALA A 253 -21.35 -13.21 -0.08
N PHE A 254 -22.12 -13.90 0.76
CA PHE A 254 -22.23 -13.57 2.19
C PHE A 254 -20.89 -13.77 2.90
N LEU A 255 -20.24 -14.91 2.74
CA LEU A 255 -18.92 -15.15 3.33
C LEU A 255 -17.89 -14.14 2.81
N SER A 256 -17.82 -13.93 1.50
CA SER A 256 -16.92 -12.94 0.92
C SER A 256 -17.15 -11.53 1.46
N ALA A 257 -18.39 -11.16 1.76
CA ALA A 257 -18.71 -9.84 2.32
C ALA A 257 -18.08 -9.58 3.69
N MET A 258 -17.71 -10.63 4.43
CA MET A 258 -17.17 -10.53 5.79
C MET A 258 -15.65 -10.35 5.83
N ILE A 259 -14.93 -10.76 4.77
CA ILE A 259 -13.45 -10.86 4.74
C ILE A 259 -12.72 -9.60 5.24
N PRO A 260 -13.09 -8.35 4.90
CA PRO A 260 -12.29 -7.19 5.29
C PRO A 260 -12.16 -7.00 6.81
N ASN A 261 -13.16 -7.40 7.58
CA ASN A 261 -13.14 -7.34 9.04
C ASN A 261 -14.27 -8.18 9.64
N PRO A 262 -14.12 -9.52 9.71
CA PRO A 262 -15.18 -10.43 10.10
C PRO A 262 -15.54 -10.39 11.60
N ARG A 263 -14.64 -9.85 12.44
CA ARG A 263 -14.85 -9.84 13.90
C ARG A 263 -15.71 -8.67 14.38
N THR A 264 -15.70 -7.54 13.65
CA THR A 264 -16.40 -6.31 14.09
C THR A 264 -17.20 -5.67 12.96
N VAL A 265 -16.52 -5.00 12.00
CA VAL A 265 -17.14 -4.12 11.00
C VAL A 265 -18.06 -4.87 10.03
N PHE A 266 -17.65 -6.07 9.61
CA PHE A 266 -18.42 -6.95 8.73
C PHE A 266 -18.84 -8.25 9.43
N ASN A 267 -19.00 -8.21 10.75
CA ASN A 267 -19.57 -9.30 11.50
C ASN A 267 -21.11 -9.30 11.29
N PRO A 268 -21.72 -10.40 10.85
CA PRO A 268 -23.15 -10.45 10.55
C PRO A 268 -24.03 -10.30 11.80
N HIS A 269 -23.53 -10.66 12.98
CA HIS A 269 -24.23 -10.48 14.25
C HIS A 269 -24.17 -9.03 14.77
N VAL A 270 -23.11 -8.28 14.39
CA VAL A 270 -22.91 -6.89 14.83
C VAL A 270 -23.48 -5.89 13.80
N ASN A 271 -23.21 -6.12 12.52
CA ASN A 271 -23.55 -5.20 11.43
C ASN A 271 -24.24 -5.91 10.24
N PRO A 272 -25.39 -6.56 10.41
CA PRO A 272 -26.03 -7.36 9.35
C PRO A 272 -26.37 -6.53 8.10
N LYS A 273 -26.79 -5.28 8.27
CA LYS A 273 -27.11 -4.38 7.14
C LYS A 273 -25.89 -4.07 6.28
N ARG A 274 -24.71 -3.91 6.90
CA ARG A 274 -23.45 -3.63 6.19
C ARG A 274 -22.98 -4.86 5.41
N VAL A 275 -23.08 -6.04 6.01
CA VAL A 275 -22.78 -7.32 5.35
C VAL A 275 -23.71 -7.52 4.15
N ALA A 276 -25.02 -7.36 4.34
CA ALA A 276 -26.02 -7.51 3.27
C ALA A 276 -25.82 -6.51 2.11
N ARG A 277 -25.41 -5.26 2.41
CA ARG A 277 -25.07 -4.28 1.36
C ARG A 277 -23.87 -4.72 0.55
N ARG A 278 -22.78 -5.18 1.20
CA ARG A 278 -21.57 -5.65 0.52
C ARG A 278 -21.85 -6.94 -0.26
N GLN A 279 -22.61 -7.88 0.31
CA GLN A 279 -23.05 -9.11 -0.38
C GLN A 279 -23.73 -8.81 -1.71
N ARG A 280 -24.65 -7.84 -1.74
CA ARG A 280 -25.33 -7.43 -2.99
C ARG A 280 -24.36 -6.88 -4.04
N ILE A 281 -23.35 -6.12 -3.63
CA ILE A 281 -22.32 -5.60 -4.54
C ILE A 281 -21.50 -6.76 -5.11
N ILE A 282 -21.04 -7.68 -4.27
CA ILE A 282 -20.27 -8.86 -4.68
C ILE A 282 -21.08 -9.72 -5.64
N MET A 283 -22.34 -10.01 -5.34
CA MET A 283 -23.20 -10.81 -6.23
C MET A 283 -23.32 -10.21 -7.64
N ARG A 284 -23.38 -8.88 -7.76
CA ARG A 284 -23.41 -8.20 -9.06
C ARG A 284 -22.09 -8.31 -9.81
N GLY A 285 -20.96 -8.34 -9.10
CA GLY A 285 -19.63 -8.45 -9.69
C GLY A 285 -19.22 -9.87 -10.08
N MET A 286 -19.79 -10.91 -9.43
CA MET A 286 -19.39 -12.31 -9.66
C MET A 286 -19.44 -12.77 -11.14
N PRO A 287 -20.45 -12.38 -11.95
CA PRO A 287 -20.49 -12.84 -13.34
C PRO A 287 -19.36 -12.32 -14.23
N SER A 288 -18.80 -11.15 -13.92
CA SER A 288 -17.73 -10.52 -14.71
C SER A 288 -16.31 -10.99 -14.33
N VAL A 289 -16.18 -11.77 -13.25
CA VAL A 289 -14.87 -12.23 -12.77
C VAL A 289 -14.26 -13.28 -13.70
N LYS A 290 -13.00 -13.04 -14.08
CA LYS A 290 -12.16 -14.07 -14.72
C LYS A 290 -11.54 -14.97 -13.66
N MET A 291 -11.68 -16.28 -13.85
CA MET A 291 -11.04 -17.25 -12.97
C MET A 291 -9.59 -17.48 -13.41
N PRO A 292 -8.66 -17.75 -12.47
CA PRO A 292 -7.30 -18.10 -12.81
C PRO A 292 -7.26 -19.44 -13.61
N ALA A 293 -6.42 -19.45 -14.64
CA ALA A 293 -6.23 -20.61 -15.53
C ALA A 293 -5.55 -21.78 -14.83
#